data_9116091b4aa1357dd0644ab95d807bf4
#
_entry.id   9116091b4aa1357dd0644ab95d807bf4
#
_cell.length_a   1.000
_cell.length_b   1.000
_cell.length_c   1.000
_cell.angle_alpha   90.00
_cell.angle_beta   90.00
_cell.angle_gamma   90.00
#
_symmetry.space_group_name_H-M   'P 1'
#
loop_
_entity.id
_entity.type
_entity.pdbx_description
1 polymer ?
#
loop_
_entity_poly.entity_id
_entity_poly.type
_entity_poly.pdbx_seq_one_letter_code
_entity_poly.pdbx_strand_id
1 'polypeptide(L)'
;NKPYISVNYTFDGLTPAGLPEDLCYKLNQYYEQKLRQDKTAHDKIEFEIIFNTYDFMTDTRLKELAEYGFDDVEISRLRNALFEIAKQTLEHYDEICEEDLRSLGQLTELRHELRKHSPLAETNVMKLYSYIDELLDSIKDHGTPQFTRQARCAFMARSFCRTLVEKGYFTKQEMDDFMLSIPTVASEFERDFDLYSHGKLSRDDFNHLYGHLRLGTYDIRSDLSLIHI
;
A
#
# COMPACT_ATOMS: atom_id res chain seq x y z
N ASN A 1 20.09 13.83 3.58
CA ASN A 1 19.54 12.76 4.41
C ASN A 1 18.61 11.92 3.53
N LYS A 2 18.90 10.62 3.41
CA LYS A 2 18.01 9.67 2.75
C LYS A 2 17.13 9.00 3.82
N PRO A 3 15.84 8.80 3.58
CA PRO A 3 15.00 8.01 4.47
C PRO A 3 15.45 6.54 4.44
N TYR A 4 15.44 5.90 5.59
CA TYR A 4 15.70 4.46 5.73
C TYR A 4 14.45 3.81 6.30
N ILE A 5 14.06 2.70 5.68
CA ILE A 5 12.95 1.86 6.15
C ILE A 5 13.56 0.55 6.62
N SER A 6 13.15 0.08 7.79
CA SER A 6 13.52 -1.24 8.27
C SER A 6 12.78 -2.30 7.46
N VAL A 7 13.51 -3.14 6.73
CA VAL A 7 12.90 -4.25 5.97
C VAL A 7 12.20 -5.26 6.87
N ASN A 8 12.64 -5.43 8.11
CA ASN A 8 12.01 -6.35 9.06
C ASN A 8 10.58 -5.89 9.40
N TYR A 9 10.34 -4.59 9.60
CA TYR A 9 8.98 -4.07 9.79
C TYR A 9 8.08 -4.30 8.57
N THR A 10 8.64 -4.26 7.37
CA THR A 10 7.90 -4.61 6.14
C THR A 10 7.55 -6.09 6.12
N PHE A 11 8.48 -6.96 6.49
CA PHE A 11 8.25 -8.40 6.58
C PHE A 11 7.17 -8.73 7.61
N ASP A 12 7.31 -8.20 8.84
CA ASP A 12 6.34 -8.40 9.91
C ASP A 12 4.94 -7.89 9.54
N GLY A 13 4.86 -6.70 8.95
CA GLY A 13 3.60 -6.08 8.54
C GLY A 13 2.86 -6.84 7.45
N LEU A 14 3.53 -7.65 6.63
CA LEU A 14 2.94 -8.46 5.56
C LEU A 14 2.80 -9.94 5.93
N THR A 15 3.47 -10.41 6.97
CA THR A 15 3.32 -11.77 7.47
C THR A 15 1.91 -11.98 8.04
N PRO A 16 1.26 -13.13 7.79
CA PRO A 16 -0.05 -13.44 8.35
C PRO A 16 -0.06 -13.40 9.88
N ALA A 17 -1.05 -12.72 10.46
CA ALA A 17 -1.25 -12.70 11.89
C ALA A 17 -1.61 -14.12 12.41
N GLY A 18 -1.21 -14.42 13.64
CA GLY A 18 -1.54 -15.69 14.31
C GLY A 18 -0.61 -16.86 13.97
N LEU A 19 0.43 -16.64 13.15
CA LEU A 19 1.50 -17.62 13.03
C LEU A 19 2.34 -17.66 14.33
N PRO A 20 2.92 -18.84 14.69
CA PRO A 20 3.85 -18.94 15.82
C PRO A 20 5.04 -18.00 15.63
N GLU A 21 5.54 -17.44 16.74
CA GLU A 21 6.63 -16.46 16.73
C GLU A 21 7.92 -17.01 16.11
N ASP A 22 8.23 -18.27 16.40
CA ASP A 22 9.38 -18.99 15.84
C ASP A 22 9.28 -19.13 14.32
N LEU A 23 8.07 -19.39 13.79
CA LEU A 23 7.82 -19.45 12.37
C LEU A 23 7.92 -18.07 11.72
N CYS A 24 7.39 -17.01 12.35
CA CYS A 24 7.54 -15.64 11.87
C CYS A 24 9.02 -15.23 11.79
N TYR A 25 9.81 -15.55 12.83
CA TYR A 25 11.24 -15.27 12.83
C TYR A 25 11.98 -16.02 11.71
N LYS A 26 11.66 -17.30 11.50
CA LYS A 26 12.25 -18.12 10.45
C LYS A 26 11.89 -17.61 9.04
N LEU A 27 10.64 -17.14 8.85
CA LEU A 27 10.21 -16.49 7.61
C LEU A 27 10.98 -15.21 7.36
N ASN A 28 11.17 -14.36 8.38
CA ASN A 28 11.95 -13.13 8.24
C ASN A 28 13.39 -13.41 7.81
N GLN A 29 14.02 -14.43 8.37
CA GLN A 29 15.36 -14.85 7.94
C GLN A 29 15.39 -15.32 6.48
N TYR A 30 14.39 -16.10 6.07
CA TYR A 30 14.24 -16.51 4.68
C TYR A 30 14.08 -15.31 3.74
N TYR A 31 13.18 -14.36 4.06
CA TYR A 31 12.97 -13.16 3.26
C TYR A 31 14.22 -12.28 3.18
N GLU A 32 14.93 -12.11 4.28
CA GLU A 32 16.20 -11.39 4.30
C GLU A 32 17.25 -12.07 3.41
N GLN A 33 17.35 -13.39 3.46
CA GLN A 33 18.26 -14.15 2.60
C GLN A 33 17.92 -14.00 1.12
N LYS A 34 16.63 -14.08 0.75
CA LYS A 34 16.16 -13.86 -0.64
C LYS A 34 16.51 -12.45 -1.11
N LEU A 35 16.26 -11.43 -0.30
CA LEU A 35 16.58 -10.04 -0.64
C LEU A 35 18.09 -9.80 -0.77
N ARG A 36 18.91 -10.50 0.02
CA ARG A 36 20.37 -10.43 -0.11
C ARG A 36 20.89 -11.09 -1.39
N GLN A 37 20.21 -12.13 -1.87
CA GLN A 37 20.52 -12.80 -3.14
C GLN A 37 20.15 -11.94 -4.35
N ASP A 38 19.00 -11.27 -4.30
CA ASP A 38 18.56 -10.35 -5.34
C ASP A 38 18.25 -8.97 -4.77
N LYS A 39 19.25 -8.10 -4.82
CA LYS A 39 19.12 -6.70 -4.35
C LYS A 39 18.24 -5.84 -5.25
N THR A 40 17.92 -6.29 -6.45
CA THR A 40 17.03 -5.55 -7.37
C THR A 40 15.55 -5.69 -6.99
N ALA A 41 15.25 -6.66 -6.10
CA ALA A 41 13.90 -6.87 -5.57
C ALA A 41 13.53 -5.93 -4.38
N HIS A 42 14.40 -4.98 -4.00
CA HIS A 42 14.18 -4.11 -2.85
C HIS A 42 12.94 -3.18 -2.98
N ASP A 43 12.52 -2.88 -4.18
CA ASP A 43 11.33 -2.10 -4.51
C ASP A 43 10.12 -2.97 -4.91
N LYS A 44 10.25 -4.29 -4.78
CA LYS A 44 9.24 -5.29 -5.13
C LYS A 44 9.09 -6.36 -4.04
N ILE A 45 9.46 -6.03 -2.82
CA ILE A 45 9.49 -6.96 -1.68
C ILE A 45 8.14 -7.67 -1.53
N GLU A 46 7.04 -6.93 -1.62
CA GLU A 46 5.68 -7.42 -1.47
C GLU A 46 5.23 -8.39 -2.58
N PHE A 47 5.94 -8.43 -3.71
CA PHE A 47 5.59 -9.29 -4.85
C PHE A 47 6.56 -10.43 -5.09
N GLU A 48 7.88 -10.17 -4.89
CA GLU A 48 8.93 -11.10 -5.27
C GLU A 48 9.53 -11.85 -4.06
N ILE A 49 9.45 -11.26 -2.86
CA ILE A 49 10.10 -11.78 -1.67
C ILE A 49 9.08 -12.42 -0.72
N ILE A 50 8.04 -11.69 -0.34
CA ILE A 50 7.11 -12.08 0.73
C ILE A 50 5.96 -12.92 0.20
N PHE A 51 5.53 -13.91 0.99
CA PHE A 51 4.23 -14.55 0.83
C PHE A 51 3.15 -13.69 1.49
N ASN A 52 2.48 -12.82 0.74
CA ASN A 52 1.50 -11.87 1.27
C ASN A 52 0.04 -12.32 1.09
N THR A 53 -0.21 -13.29 0.22
CA THR A 53 -1.54 -13.85 -0.06
C THR A 53 -1.44 -15.28 -0.57
N TYR A 54 -2.54 -16.01 -0.53
CA TYR A 54 -2.71 -17.23 -1.28
C TYR A 54 -3.19 -16.92 -2.71
N ASP A 55 -2.47 -17.39 -3.71
CA ASP A 55 -2.78 -17.27 -5.13
C ASP A 55 -2.66 -18.62 -5.85
N PHE A 56 -2.87 -18.64 -7.16
CA PHE A 56 -2.88 -19.90 -7.96
C PHE A 56 -1.50 -20.57 -8.09
N MET A 57 -0.42 -19.92 -7.66
CA MET A 57 0.95 -20.44 -7.67
C MET A 57 1.52 -20.67 -6.27
N THR A 58 0.78 -20.33 -5.22
CA THR A 58 1.28 -20.40 -3.83
C THR A 58 1.76 -21.79 -3.47
N ASP A 59 1.00 -22.84 -3.78
CA ASP A 59 1.40 -24.23 -3.47
C ASP A 59 2.71 -24.65 -4.19
N THR A 60 2.99 -24.07 -5.34
CA THR A 60 4.23 -24.30 -6.08
C THR A 60 5.40 -23.54 -5.43
N ARG A 61 5.16 -22.27 -5.08
CA ARG A 61 6.18 -21.40 -4.46
C ARG A 61 6.57 -21.87 -3.05
N LEU A 62 5.61 -22.35 -2.27
CA LEU A 62 5.87 -22.84 -0.91
C LEU A 62 6.78 -24.07 -0.85
N LYS A 63 6.88 -24.85 -1.94
CA LYS A 63 7.82 -25.99 -1.99
C LYS A 63 9.28 -25.58 -1.84
N GLU A 64 9.62 -24.37 -2.25
CA GLU A 64 10.96 -23.81 -2.08
C GLU A 64 11.38 -23.75 -0.60
N LEU A 65 10.43 -23.50 0.30
CA LEU A 65 10.72 -23.38 1.73
C LEU A 65 11.37 -24.62 2.34
N ALA A 66 11.10 -25.81 1.81
CA ALA A 66 11.74 -27.03 2.26
C ALA A 66 13.27 -27.00 2.08
N GLU A 67 13.78 -26.33 1.03
CA GLU A 67 15.22 -26.16 0.79
C GLU A 67 15.87 -25.21 1.83
N TYR A 68 15.05 -24.39 2.48
CA TYR A 68 15.45 -23.46 3.54
C TYR A 68 15.16 -24.00 4.95
N GLY A 69 14.89 -25.31 5.06
CA GLY A 69 14.76 -26.03 6.33
C GLY A 69 13.38 -25.88 6.99
N PHE A 70 12.35 -25.44 6.26
CA PHE A 70 10.98 -25.49 6.76
C PHE A 70 10.42 -26.90 6.66
N ASP A 71 9.74 -27.35 7.69
CA ASP A 71 9.06 -28.65 7.68
C ASP A 71 7.64 -28.54 7.09
N ASP A 72 7.03 -29.70 6.82
CA ASP A 72 5.69 -29.77 6.21
C ASP A 72 4.60 -29.14 7.10
N VAL A 73 4.79 -29.15 8.43
CA VAL A 73 3.83 -28.53 9.37
C VAL A 73 3.91 -27.02 9.29
N GLU A 74 5.10 -26.47 9.27
CA GLU A 74 5.36 -25.03 9.12
C GLU A 74 4.82 -24.50 7.77
N ILE A 75 5.12 -25.23 6.69
CA ILE A 75 4.61 -24.90 5.33
C ILE A 75 3.09 -24.94 5.30
N SER A 76 2.47 -25.98 5.88
CA SER A 76 1.01 -26.09 5.93
C SER A 76 0.36 -24.98 6.78
N ARG A 77 0.98 -24.57 7.88
CA ARG A 77 0.49 -23.46 8.70
C ARG A 77 0.51 -22.14 7.93
N LEU A 78 1.63 -21.83 7.28
CA LEU A 78 1.75 -20.64 6.44
C LEU A 78 0.73 -20.66 5.31
N ARG A 79 0.62 -21.79 4.58
CA ARG A 79 -0.34 -21.98 3.52
C ARG A 79 -1.78 -21.68 3.96
N ASN A 80 -2.19 -22.28 5.08
CA ASN A 80 -3.53 -22.11 5.59
C ASN A 80 -3.79 -20.65 6.04
N ALA A 81 -2.83 -20.02 6.69
CA ALA A 81 -2.95 -18.62 7.10
C ALA A 81 -3.08 -17.68 5.88
N LEU A 82 -2.30 -17.89 4.82
CA LEU A 82 -2.42 -17.13 3.56
C LEU A 82 -3.78 -17.36 2.89
N PHE A 83 -4.26 -18.61 2.89
CA PHE A 83 -5.57 -18.96 2.31
C PHE A 83 -6.71 -18.28 3.07
N GLU A 84 -6.68 -18.30 4.40
CA GLU A 84 -7.71 -17.65 5.22
C GLU A 84 -7.74 -16.13 5.02
N ILE A 85 -6.58 -15.49 4.92
CA ILE A 85 -6.52 -14.05 4.60
C ILE A 85 -7.15 -13.77 3.23
N ALA A 86 -6.76 -14.53 2.21
CA ALA A 86 -7.29 -14.35 0.87
C ALA A 86 -8.81 -14.55 0.84
N LYS A 87 -9.29 -15.63 1.47
CA LYS A 87 -10.71 -15.97 1.57
C LYS A 87 -11.49 -14.86 2.27
N GLN A 88 -11.07 -14.46 3.47
CA GLN A 88 -11.75 -13.41 4.27
C GLN A 88 -11.78 -12.08 3.52
N THR A 89 -10.67 -11.71 2.86
CA THR A 89 -10.64 -10.47 2.09
C THR A 89 -11.62 -10.51 0.93
N LEU A 90 -11.72 -11.62 0.19
CA LEU A 90 -12.64 -11.75 -0.94
C LEU A 90 -14.11 -11.80 -0.48
N GLU A 91 -14.40 -12.47 0.63
CA GLU A 91 -15.77 -12.61 1.16
C GLU A 91 -16.30 -11.31 1.77
N HIS A 92 -15.42 -10.45 2.34
CA HIS A 92 -15.80 -9.27 3.13
C HIS A 92 -15.22 -7.97 2.56
N TYR A 93 -14.85 -7.91 1.29
CA TYR A 93 -14.17 -6.74 0.73
C TYR A 93 -15.01 -5.47 0.82
N ASP A 94 -16.30 -5.55 0.52
CA ASP A 94 -17.21 -4.40 0.55
C ASP A 94 -17.35 -3.86 1.97
N GLU A 95 -17.50 -4.74 2.96
CA GLU A 95 -17.58 -4.39 4.38
C GLU A 95 -16.29 -3.72 4.87
N ILE A 96 -15.14 -4.24 4.43
CA ILE A 96 -13.81 -3.67 4.71
C ILE A 96 -13.72 -2.24 4.14
N CYS A 97 -14.14 -2.04 2.90
CA CYS A 97 -14.13 -0.71 2.26
C CYS A 97 -15.05 0.28 2.98
N GLU A 98 -16.25 -0.13 3.37
CA GLU A 98 -17.19 0.73 4.11
C GLU A 98 -16.64 1.14 5.48
N GLU A 99 -16.00 0.22 6.19
CA GLU A 99 -15.37 0.50 7.47
C GLU A 99 -14.18 1.47 7.31
N ASP A 100 -13.33 1.24 6.31
CA ASP A 100 -12.19 2.10 6.02
C ASP A 100 -12.64 3.52 5.65
N LEU A 101 -13.66 3.67 4.81
CA LEU A 101 -14.21 4.98 4.45
C LEU A 101 -14.83 5.70 5.65
N ARG A 102 -15.50 4.97 6.53
CA ARG A 102 -16.06 5.54 7.77
C ARG A 102 -14.96 6.04 8.70
N SER A 103 -13.89 5.28 8.83
CA SER A 103 -12.71 5.66 9.63
C SER A 103 -12.01 6.90 9.06
N LEU A 104 -11.80 6.96 7.75
CA LEU A 104 -11.24 8.15 7.07
C LEU A 104 -12.14 9.38 7.22
N GLY A 105 -13.46 9.19 7.34
CA GLY A 105 -14.41 10.26 7.64
C GLY A 105 -14.09 10.96 8.96
N GLN A 106 -13.73 10.22 10.01
CA GLN A 106 -13.35 10.79 11.32
C GLN A 106 -12.10 11.69 11.21
N LEU A 107 -11.09 11.28 10.43
CA LEU A 107 -9.91 12.12 10.16
C LEU A 107 -10.27 13.41 9.42
N THR A 108 -11.22 13.32 8.50
CA THR A 108 -11.71 14.50 7.75
C THR A 108 -12.47 15.46 8.66
N GLU A 109 -13.30 14.94 9.57
CA GLU A 109 -14.02 15.74 10.56
C GLU A 109 -13.06 16.46 11.52
N LEU A 110 -12.07 15.74 12.07
CA LEU A 110 -11.03 16.34 12.92
C LEU A 110 -10.30 17.46 12.19
N ARG A 111 -9.88 17.24 10.94
CA ARG A 111 -9.23 18.27 10.13
C ARG A 111 -10.12 19.51 9.96
N HIS A 112 -11.42 19.33 9.78
CA HIS A 112 -12.38 20.42 9.68
C HIS A 112 -12.49 21.21 11.00
N GLU A 113 -12.59 20.51 12.12
CA GLU A 113 -12.65 21.16 13.44
C GLU A 113 -11.39 21.95 13.75
N LEU A 114 -10.22 21.39 13.52
CA LEU A 114 -8.95 22.07 13.73
C LEU A 114 -8.80 23.32 12.83
N ARG A 115 -9.31 23.28 11.60
CA ARG A 115 -9.31 24.43 10.70
C ARG A 115 -10.23 25.56 11.18
N LYS A 116 -11.36 25.27 11.80
CA LYS A 116 -12.26 26.28 12.36
C LYS A 116 -11.57 27.08 13.47
N HIS A 117 -10.68 26.46 14.24
CA HIS A 117 -9.89 27.13 15.29
C HIS A 117 -8.71 27.92 14.74
N SER A 118 -8.56 28.01 13.40
CA SER A 118 -7.56 28.81 12.70
C SER A 118 -6.11 28.57 13.18
N PRO A 119 -5.58 27.34 13.08
CA PRO A 119 -4.21 27.05 13.53
C PRO A 119 -3.16 27.94 12.87
N LEU A 120 -3.42 28.40 11.64
CA LEU A 120 -2.52 29.31 10.89
C LEU A 120 -2.42 30.73 11.52
N ALA A 121 -3.41 31.14 12.32
CA ALA A 121 -3.40 32.39 13.07
C ALA A 121 -2.92 32.22 14.51
N GLU A 122 -2.69 30.97 14.94
CA GLU A 122 -2.23 30.69 16.32
C GLU A 122 -0.74 31.01 16.44
N THR A 123 -0.43 31.92 17.37
CA THR A 123 0.93 32.33 17.67
C THR A 123 1.55 31.54 18.83
N ASN A 124 0.74 30.78 19.56
CA ASN A 124 1.22 29.95 20.66
C ASN A 124 1.79 28.63 20.12
N VAL A 125 3.09 28.51 20.15
CA VAL A 125 3.83 27.34 19.65
C VAL A 125 3.39 26.05 20.34
N MET A 126 3.07 26.07 21.64
CA MET A 126 2.63 24.86 22.36
C MET A 126 1.27 24.35 21.86
N LYS A 127 0.37 25.27 21.50
CA LYS A 127 -0.91 24.89 20.88
C LYS A 127 -0.73 24.30 19.48
N LEU A 128 0.20 24.87 18.68
CA LEU A 128 0.52 24.31 17.37
C LEU A 128 1.08 22.87 17.49
N TYR A 129 1.94 22.62 18.46
CA TYR A 129 2.41 21.26 18.74
C TYR A 129 1.27 20.34 19.15
N SER A 130 0.36 20.77 20.02
CA SER A 130 -0.80 19.97 20.41
C SER A 130 -1.70 19.61 19.20
N TYR A 131 -1.93 20.53 18.27
CA TYR A 131 -2.67 20.26 17.04
C TYR A 131 -1.96 19.25 16.12
N ILE A 132 -0.63 19.37 16.04
CA ILE A 132 0.18 18.42 15.23
C ILE A 132 0.10 17.02 15.84
N ASP A 133 0.27 16.90 17.16
CA ASP A 133 0.20 15.62 17.86
C ASP A 133 -1.19 14.97 17.69
N GLU A 134 -2.27 15.73 17.84
CA GLU A 134 -3.64 15.26 17.65
C GLU A 134 -3.89 14.76 16.22
N LEU A 135 -3.41 15.50 15.21
CA LEU A 135 -3.49 15.06 13.81
C LEU A 135 -2.65 13.81 13.55
N LEU A 136 -1.44 13.72 14.08
CA LEU A 136 -0.58 12.58 13.92
C LEU A 136 -1.18 11.31 14.56
N ASP A 137 -1.74 11.44 15.75
CA ASP A 137 -2.39 10.32 16.43
C ASP A 137 -3.66 9.89 15.67
N SER A 138 -4.46 10.83 15.20
CA SER A 138 -5.62 10.52 14.36
C SER A 138 -5.22 9.83 13.04
N ILE A 139 -4.13 10.23 12.40
CA ILE A 139 -3.61 9.55 11.20
C ILE A 139 -3.16 8.13 11.51
N LYS A 140 -2.54 7.89 12.66
CA LYS A 140 -2.15 6.52 13.08
C LYS A 140 -3.35 5.62 13.26
N ASP A 141 -4.48 6.14 13.75
CA ASP A 141 -5.67 5.35 14.06
C ASP A 141 -6.64 5.25 12.87
N HIS A 142 -6.79 6.33 12.09
CA HIS A 142 -7.84 6.48 11.07
C HIS A 142 -7.32 6.69 9.65
N GLY A 143 -6.01 6.61 9.41
CA GLY A 143 -5.40 6.79 8.09
C GLY A 143 -4.46 5.66 7.71
N THR A 144 -3.44 5.41 8.53
CA THR A 144 -2.39 4.44 8.21
C THR A 144 -2.89 2.99 8.15
N PRO A 145 -3.71 2.49 9.11
CA PRO A 145 -4.24 1.12 9.05
C PRO A 145 -5.13 0.89 7.82
N GLN A 146 -5.98 1.85 7.48
CA GLN A 146 -6.86 1.79 6.31
C GLN A 146 -6.06 1.74 5.02
N PHE A 147 -5.06 2.63 4.89
CA PHE A 147 -4.14 2.61 3.75
C PHE A 147 -3.42 1.27 3.61
N THR A 148 -2.87 0.73 4.71
CA THR A 148 -2.14 -0.54 4.71
C THR A 148 -3.05 -1.70 4.30
N ARG A 149 -4.30 -1.70 4.77
CA ARG A 149 -5.31 -2.72 4.45
C ARG A 149 -5.65 -2.68 2.96
N GLN A 150 -5.94 -1.50 2.42
CA GLN A 150 -6.24 -1.34 0.99
C GLN A 150 -5.03 -1.64 0.10
N ALA A 151 -3.81 -1.26 0.51
CA ALA A 151 -2.58 -1.64 -0.18
C ALA A 151 -2.41 -3.17 -0.25
N ARG A 152 -2.69 -3.89 0.85
CA ARG A 152 -2.68 -5.36 0.87
C ARG A 152 -3.70 -5.94 -0.10
N CYS A 153 -4.93 -5.41 -0.14
CA CYS A 153 -5.95 -5.83 -1.11
C CYS A 153 -5.46 -5.64 -2.56
N ALA A 154 -4.81 -4.52 -2.85
CA ALA A 154 -4.22 -4.27 -4.17
C ALA A 154 -3.09 -5.26 -4.51
N PHE A 155 -2.23 -5.61 -3.54
CA PHE A 155 -1.18 -6.63 -3.72
C PHE A 155 -1.79 -8.01 -4.01
N MET A 156 -2.86 -8.37 -3.30
CA MET A 156 -3.59 -9.62 -3.53
C MET A 156 -4.20 -9.66 -4.94
N ALA A 157 -4.90 -8.61 -5.35
CA ALA A 157 -5.49 -8.50 -6.67
C ALA A 157 -4.43 -8.63 -7.77
N ARG A 158 -3.30 -7.93 -7.63
CA ARG A 158 -2.17 -8.05 -8.57
C ARG A 158 -1.59 -9.45 -8.61
N SER A 159 -1.48 -10.13 -7.46
CA SER A 159 -0.99 -11.51 -7.39
C SER A 159 -1.92 -12.48 -8.11
N PHE A 160 -3.23 -12.35 -7.94
CA PHE A 160 -4.21 -13.14 -8.69
C PHE A 160 -4.10 -12.88 -10.19
N CYS A 161 -4.06 -11.62 -10.63
CA CYS A 161 -3.92 -11.28 -12.04
C CYS A 161 -2.67 -11.91 -12.66
N ARG A 162 -1.52 -11.78 -12.01
CA ARG A 162 -0.26 -12.37 -12.46
C ARG A 162 -0.35 -13.88 -12.59
N THR A 163 -0.85 -14.54 -11.56
CA THR A 163 -0.87 -16.01 -11.52
C THR A 163 -1.93 -16.62 -12.43
N LEU A 164 -3.00 -15.90 -12.79
CA LEU A 164 -3.94 -16.28 -13.85
C LEU A 164 -3.29 -16.27 -15.23
N VAL A 165 -2.40 -15.30 -15.50
CA VAL A 165 -1.59 -15.30 -16.74
C VAL A 165 -0.59 -16.45 -16.73
N GLU A 166 0.11 -16.70 -15.62
CA GLU A 166 1.05 -17.82 -15.48
C GLU A 166 0.37 -19.20 -15.67
N LYS A 167 -0.89 -19.32 -15.26
CA LYS A 167 -1.71 -20.54 -15.49
C LYS A 167 -2.32 -20.62 -16.89
N GLY A 168 -2.19 -19.58 -17.71
CA GLY A 168 -2.70 -19.55 -19.08
C GLY A 168 -4.20 -19.32 -19.20
N TYR A 169 -4.87 -18.84 -18.14
CA TYR A 169 -6.29 -18.43 -18.22
C TYR A 169 -6.47 -17.12 -18.99
N PHE A 170 -5.49 -16.23 -18.91
CA PHE A 170 -5.42 -14.99 -19.67
C PHE A 170 -4.06 -14.87 -20.34
N THR A 171 -4.04 -14.23 -21.50
CA THR A 171 -2.81 -13.77 -22.13
C THR A 171 -2.29 -12.53 -21.41
N LYS A 172 -0.99 -12.24 -21.59
CA LYS A 172 -0.42 -11.00 -21.07
C LYS A 172 -1.12 -9.77 -21.65
N GLN A 173 -1.46 -9.79 -22.95
CA GLN A 173 -2.14 -8.67 -23.61
C GLN A 173 -3.53 -8.39 -23.01
N GLU A 174 -4.35 -9.45 -22.81
CA GLU A 174 -5.66 -9.28 -22.16
C GLU A 174 -5.54 -8.71 -20.75
N MET A 175 -4.52 -9.10 -20.00
CA MET A 175 -4.28 -8.55 -18.67
C MET A 175 -3.81 -7.09 -18.71
N ASP A 176 -2.91 -6.75 -19.63
CA ASP A 176 -2.45 -5.37 -19.84
C ASP A 176 -3.62 -4.46 -20.25
N ASP A 177 -4.48 -4.92 -21.16
CA ASP A 177 -5.68 -4.20 -21.60
C ASP A 177 -6.67 -4.01 -20.43
N PHE A 178 -6.86 -5.04 -19.59
CA PHE A 178 -7.65 -4.93 -18.38
C PHE A 178 -7.09 -3.88 -17.41
N MET A 179 -5.79 -3.93 -17.12
CA MET A 179 -5.15 -2.97 -16.22
C MET A 179 -5.25 -1.52 -16.74
N LEU A 180 -5.13 -1.31 -18.06
CA LEU A 180 -5.32 0.00 -18.68
C LEU A 180 -6.76 0.49 -18.63
N SER A 181 -7.74 -0.41 -18.53
CA SER A 181 -9.16 -0.04 -18.42
C SER A 181 -9.55 0.48 -17.03
N ILE A 182 -8.72 0.24 -16.01
CA ILE A 182 -8.99 0.66 -14.64
C ILE A 182 -8.67 2.17 -14.51
N PRO A 183 -9.64 3.02 -14.16
CA PRO A 183 -9.37 4.42 -13.90
C PRO A 183 -8.50 4.55 -12.64
N THR A 184 -7.38 5.24 -12.76
CA THR A 184 -6.45 5.52 -11.68
C THR A 184 -6.22 7.01 -11.55
N VAL A 185 -5.78 7.48 -10.37
CA VAL A 185 -5.38 8.88 -10.18
C VAL A 185 -4.32 9.32 -11.20
N ALA A 186 -3.40 8.41 -11.58
CA ALA A 186 -2.40 8.69 -12.59
C ALA A 186 -3.01 8.92 -13.97
N SER A 187 -3.93 8.04 -14.41
CA SER A 187 -4.62 8.20 -15.71
C SER A 187 -5.54 9.41 -15.74
N GLU A 188 -6.18 9.75 -14.63
CA GLU A 188 -6.98 10.97 -14.48
C GLU A 188 -6.09 12.21 -14.53
N PHE A 189 -4.96 12.19 -13.85
CA PHE A 189 -3.98 13.27 -13.90
C PHE A 189 -3.46 13.52 -15.33
N GLU A 190 -3.09 12.47 -16.05
CA GLU A 190 -2.62 12.59 -17.45
C GLU A 190 -3.69 13.20 -18.35
N ARG A 191 -4.94 12.73 -18.22
CA ARG A 191 -6.07 13.28 -18.97
C ARG A 191 -6.31 14.77 -18.64
N ASP A 192 -6.33 15.11 -17.36
CA ASP A 192 -6.62 16.47 -16.91
C ASP A 192 -5.44 17.41 -17.19
N PHE A 193 -4.19 16.90 -17.19
CA PHE A 193 -3.02 17.63 -17.66
C PHE A 193 -3.12 17.96 -19.16
N ASP A 194 -3.58 17.01 -19.96
CA ASP A 194 -3.85 17.25 -21.39
C ASP A 194 -4.92 18.34 -21.58
N LEU A 195 -6.03 18.29 -20.83
CA LEU A 195 -7.07 19.32 -20.84
C LEU A 195 -6.51 20.69 -20.40
N TYR A 196 -5.67 20.73 -19.38
CA TYR A 196 -5.00 21.95 -18.92
C TYR A 196 -4.07 22.53 -20.00
N SER A 197 -3.22 21.67 -20.61
CA SER A 197 -2.27 22.09 -21.66
C SER A 197 -2.95 22.67 -22.90
N HIS A 198 -4.20 22.24 -23.20
CA HIS A 198 -5.03 22.75 -24.29
C HIS A 198 -5.98 23.89 -23.86
N GLY A 199 -5.84 24.40 -22.65
CA GLY A 199 -6.65 25.52 -22.14
C GLY A 199 -8.12 25.17 -21.86
N LYS A 200 -8.47 23.89 -21.77
CA LYS A 200 -9.82 23.38 -21.46
C LYS A 200 -10.07 23.22 -19.97
N LEU A 201 -9.03 23.17 -19.15
CA LEU A 201 -9.07 23.17 -17.70
C LEU A 201 -8.26 24.38 -17.19
N SER A 202 -8.81 25.13 -16.22
CA SER A 202 -8.11 26.28 -15.67
C SER A 202 -6.95 25.84 -14.77
N ARG A 203 -5.96 26.74 -14.60
CA ARG A 203 -4.84 26.53 -13.68
C ARG A 203 -5.31 26.34 -12.24
N ASP A 204 -6.31 27.10 -11.83
CA ASP A 204 -6.83 27.07 -10.46
C ASP A 204 -7.55 25.75 -10.19
N ASP A 205 -8.36 25.26 -11.14
CA ASP A 205 -9.03 23.96 -11.02
C ASP A 205 -8.00 22.81 -11.02
N PHE A 206 -7.02 22.85 -11.91
CA PHE A 206 -5.96 21.85 -11.94
C PHE A 206 -5.16 21.83 -10.62
N ASN A 207 -4.80 22.99 -10.08
CA ASN A 207 -4.15 23.10 -8.79
C ASN A 207 -5.03 22.64 -7.62
N HIS A 208 -6.32 22.89 -7.69
CA HIS A 208 -7.25 22.42 -6.67
C HIS A 208 -7.28 20.88 -6.62
N LEU A 209 -7.26 20.22 -7.77
CA LEU A 209 -7.30 18.76 -7.88
C LEU A 209 -5.93 18.13 -7.52
N TYR A 210 -4.84 18.67 -8.04
CA TYR A 210 -3.54 18.00 -8.05
C TYR A 210 -2.42 18.75 -7.33
N GLY A 211 -2.66 19.97 -6.85
CA GLY A 211 -1.63 20.81 -6.20
C GLY A 211 -1.06 20.23 -4.89
N HIS A 212 -1.73 19.22 -4.32
CA HIS A 212 -1.26 18.49 -3.15
C HIS A 212 -0.28 17.34 -3.50
N LEU A 213 -0.18 16.95 -4.78
CA LEU A 213 0.72 15.90 -5.22
C LEU A 213 2.16 16.42 -5.28
N ARG A 214 3.11 15.56 -4.92
CA ARG A 214 4.55 15.83 -5.06
C ARG A 214 5.10 15.02 -6.23
N LEU A 215 5.98 15.63 -6.98
CA LEU A 215 6.87 14.89 -7.89
C LEU A 215 7.69 13.91 -7.06
N GLY A 216 7.80 12.66 -7.49
CA GLY A 216 8.37 11.50 -6.81
C GLY A 216 9.66 11.71 -6.02
N THR A 217 9.59 12.58 -5.02
CA THR A 217 10.68 12.91 -4.12
C THR A 217 10.22 12.84 -2.67
N TYR A 218 11.10 12.30 -1.82
CA TYR A 218 10.91 12.30 -0.36
C TYR A 218 11.50 13.56 0.30
N ASP A 219 11.93 14.56 -0.48
CA ASP A 219 12.44 15.82 0.08
C ASP A 219 11.26 16.70 0.51
N ILE A 220 11.11 16.88 1.82
CA ILE A 220 10.07 17.71 2.43
C ILE A 220 10.14 19.18 1.99
N ARG A 221 11.28 19.63 1.46
CA ARG A 221 11.47 20.99 0.94
C ARG A 221 10.99 21.16 -0.50
N SER A 222 10.64 20.05 -1.17
CA SER A 222 10.08 20.10 -2.52
C SER A 222 8.71 20.76 -2.50
N ASP A 223 8.48 21.64 -3.46
CA ASP A 223 7.17 22.27 -3.61
C ASP A 223 6.07 21.21 -3.87
N LEU A 224 4.91 21.44 -3.27
CA LEU A 224 3.72 20.60 -3.50
C LEU A 224 3.10 20.85 -4.88
N SER A 225 3.47 21.95 -5.55
CA SER A 225 2.91 22.33 -6.84
C SER A 225 3.66 21.66 -7.98
N LEU A 226 2.93 20.95 -8.83
CA LEU A 226 3.41 20.36 -10.08
C LEU A 226 3.66 21.40 -11.20
N ILE A 227 3.40 22.69 -10.94
CA ILE A 227 3.27 23.71 -11.99
C ILE A 227 4.51 24.62 -12.08
N HIS A 228 5.66 24.09 -11.82
CA HIS A 228 6.92 24.71 -12.23
C HIS A 228 7.55 24.01 -13.46
N ILE A 229 6.70 23.35 -14.27
CA ILE A 229 7.10 22.83 -15.58
C ILE A 229 6.63 23.79 -16.65
#